data_7c7b51c2af9ff54f70d0732e487b7b50
#
_entry.id   7c7b51c2af9ff54f70d0732e487b7b50
#
_cell.length_a   1.000
_cell.length_b   1.000
_cell.length_c   1.000
_cell.angle_alpha   90.00
_cell.angle_beta   90.00
_cell.angle_gamma   90.00
#
_symmetry.space_group_name_H-M   'P 1'
#
loop_
_entity.id
_entity.type
_entity.pdbx_description
1 polymer ?
#
loop_
_entity_poly.entity_id
_entity_poly.type
_entity_poly.pdbx_seq_one_letter_code
_entity_poly.pdbx_strand_id
1 'polypeptide(L)'
;HSLINPDDIDLPFMEKTIEEMSDQHPVFKEILKKYTEEDNFSEIRFADLNEKDIRNIKSVYFGMCAEVDDNIGKIIQTLKKNKHYENTMIVFTSDHGEMLGENRQWGKLGWWDASFRIPLIIHIPGEKEQRINNFTESVDIAPTILDWLETKIPTDWNGQSLIPIIKNSPHKTSPKEYVIFDYDFRENHYTSFVKNKDLAPEECNLSVIRTKKWKYVHFPSLPPLLF
;
A
#
# COMPACT_ATOMS: atom_id res chain seq x y z
N HIS A 1 -20.99 10.06 -6.85
CA HIS A 1 -19.96 10.52 -7.79
C HIS A 1 -19.78 12.05 -7.85
N SER A 2 -20.74 12.86 -7.36
CA SER A 2 -20.66 14.33 -7.37
C SER A 2 -20.02 14.95 -6.12
N LEU A 3 -19.51 14.15 -5.19
CA LEU A 3 -18.95 14.62 -3.92
C LEU A 3 -17.56 15.26 -4.08
N ILE A 4 -16.80 14.85 -5.08
CA ILE A 4 -15.44 15.32 -5.31
C ILE A 4 -15.38 16.00 -6.68
N ASN A 5 -15.03 17.28 -6.68
CA ASN A 5 -14.85 18.02 -7.93
C ASN A 5 -13.51 17.65 -8.55
N PRO A 6 -13.47 17.14 -9.80
CA PRO A 6 -12.22 16.79 -10.48
C PRO A 6 -11.22 17.94 -10.59
N ASP A 7 -11.70 19.17 -10.69
CA ASP A 7 -10.82 20.33 -10.85
C ASP A 7 -10.00 20.66 -9.57
N ASP A 8 -10.45 20.16 -8.42
CA ASP A 8 -9.76 20.33 -7.13
C ASP A 8 -8.71 19.23 -6.87
N ILE A 9 -8.53 18.29 -7.82
CA ILE A 9 -7.64 17.14 -7.64
C ILE A 9 -6.29 17.41 -8.30
N ASP A 10 -5.23 17.21 -7.52
CA ASP A 10 -3.87 17.26 -8.05
C ASP A 10 -3.57 16.11 -9.01
N LEU A 11 -2.83 16.41 -10.06
CA LEU A 11 -2.29 15.38 -10.94
C LEU A 11 -1.28 14.51 -10.20
N PRO A 12 -1.16 13.22 -10.56
CA PRO A 12 -0.15 12.35 -9.99
C PRO A 12 1.27 12.77 -10.43
N PHE A 13 2.25 12.37 -9.65
CA PHE A 13 3.65 12.59 -10.01
C PHE A 13 4.03 11.74 -11.22
N MET A 14 4.42 12.39 -12.33
CA MET A 14 4.74 11.77 -13.61
C MET A 14 5.95 12.47 -14.27
N GLU A 15 7.05 12.60 -13.52
CA GLU A 15 8.23 13.37 -13.98
C GLU A 15 8.85 12.79 -15.25
N LYS A 16 8.89 11.46 -15.38
CA LYS A 16 9.55 10.76 -16.49
C LYS A 16 8.54 10.29 -17.52
N THR A 17 8.98 10.21 -18.77
CA THR A 17 8.23 9.56 -19.85
C THR A 17 8.18 8.03 -19.65
N ILE A 18 7.29 7.34 -20.34
CA ILE A 18 7.22 5.87 -20.33
C ILE A 18 8.53 5.26 -20.84
N GLU A 19 9.15 5.86 -21.86
CA GLU A 19 10.43 5.41 -22.43
C GLU A 19 11.56 5.52 -21.40
N GLU A 20 11.73 6.70 -20.80
CA GLU A 20 12.74 6.94 -19.76
C GLU A 20 12.59 6.02 -18.56
N MET A 21 11.35 5.68 -18.20
CA MET A 21 11.08 4.74 -17.11
C MET A 21 11.34 3.30 -17.52
N SER A 22 10.97 2.91 -18.74
CA SER A 22 11.17 1.56 -19.28
C SER A 22 12.65 1.18 -19.37
N ASP A 23 13.52 2.14 -19.64
CA ASP A 23 14.97 1.93 -19.76
C ASP A 23 15.66 1.72 -18.39
N GLN A 24 15.00 2.05 -17.29
CA GLN A 24 15.61 1.94 -15.96
C GLN A 24 15.76 0.50 -15.48
N HIS A 25 14.80 -0.36 -15.80
CA HIS A 25 14.83 -1.75 -15.34
C HIS A 25 13.94 -2.67 -16.19
N PRO A 26 14.38 -3.92 -16.49
CA PRO A 26 13.61 -4.86 -17.32
C PRO A 26 12.19 -5.15 -16.83
N VAL A 27 12.01 -5.34 -15.51
CA VAL A 27 10.68 -5.54 -14.91
C VAL A 27 9.80 -4.30 -15.07
N PHE A 28 10.40 -3.12 -14.97
CA PHE A 28 9.67 -1.87 -15.11
C PHE A 28 9.15 -1.66 -16.53
N LYS A 29 9.96 -2.03 -17.53
CA LYS A 29 9.53 -2.05 -18.91
C LYS A 29 8.30 -2.94 -19.11
N GLU A 30 8.28 -4.11 -18.50
CA GLU A 30 7.13 -5.02 -18.58
C GLU A 30 5.89 -4.49 -17.84
N ILE A 31 6.05 -3.88 -16.66
CA ILE A 31 4.95 -3.21 -15.95
C ILE A 31 4.31 -2.13 -16.83
N LEU A 32 5.14 -1.25 -17.42
CA LEU A 32 4.65 -0.14 -18.23
C LEU A 32 4.00 -0.60 -19.53
N LYS A 33 4.48 -1.70 -20.11
CA LYS A 33 3.91 -2.30 -21.31
C LYS A 33 2.42 -2.62 -21.13
N LYS A 34 2.03 -3.11 -19.94
CA LYS A 34 0.64 -3.34 -19.58
C LYS A 34 -0.25 -2.09 -19.75
N TYR A 35 0.31 -0.90 -19.51
CA TYR A 35 -0.45 0.35 -19.60
C TYR A 35 -0.37 1.02 -20.98
N THR A 36 0.49 0.53 -21.85
CA THR A 36 0.70 1.06 -23.23
C THR A 36 0.06 0.19 -24.30
N GLU A 37 -0.03 -1.11 -24.07
CA GLU A 37 -0.70 -2.06 -24.99
C GLU A 37 -2.19 -2.18 -24.62
N GLU A 38 -3.02 -2.59 -25.57
CA GLU A 38 -4.43 -2.87 -25.32
C GLU A 38 -4.51 -4.02 -24.31
N ASP A 39 -4.97 -3.70 -23.09
CA ASP A 39 -5.28 -4.71 -22.11
C ASP A 39 -6.65 -5.33 -22.48
N ASN A 40 -6.68 -6.66 -22.60
CA ASN A 40 -7.93 -7.41 -22.87
C ASN A 40 -9.00 -7.25 -21.78
N PHE A 41 -8.69 -6.53 -20.69
CA PHE A 41 -9.59 -6.27 -19.56
C PHE A 41 -10.15 -4.85 -19.50
N SER A 42 -9.64 -3.91 -20.28
CA SER A 42 -10.17 -2.55 -20.31
C SER A 42 -10.16 -1.99 -21.74
N GLU A 43 -11.25 -1.33 -22.12
CA GLU A 43 -11.34 -0.56 -23.38
C GLU A 43 -10.51 0.73 -23.30
N ILE A 44 -9.84 0.99 -22.17
CA ILE A 44 -9.10 2.23 -21.90
C ILE A 44 -7.60 1.95 -21.90
N ARG A 45 -6.88 2.56 -22.83
CA ARG A 45 -5.42 2.61 -22.78
C ARG A 45 -4.99 3.73 -21.83
N PHE A 46 -4.41 3.37 -20.71
CA PHE A 46 -3.99 4.34 -19.69
C PHE A 46 -2.94 5.33 -20.20
N ALA A 47 -2.14 4.95 -21.22
CA ALA A 47 -1.18 5.84 -21.85
C ALA A 47 -1.82 7.00 -22.61
N ASP A 48 -3.07 6.85 -23.06
CA ASP A 48 -3.79 7.83 -23.86
C ASP A 48 -4.63 8.81 -22.99
N LEU A 49 -4.64 8.62 -21.66
CA LEU A 49 -5.38 9.48 -20.76
C LEU A 49 -4.79 10.90 -20.74
N ASN A 50 -5.64 11.89 -20.96
CA ASN A 50 -5.29 13.29 -20.72
C ASN A 50 -5.50 13.69 -19.25
N GLU A 51 -5.08 14.88 -18.87
CA GLU A 51 -5.17 15.38 -17.48
C GLU A 51 -6.60 15.38 -16.94
N LYS A 52 -7.58 15.70 -17.77
CA LYS A 52 -8.99 15.70 -17.39
C LYS A 52 -9.48 14.28 -17.07
N ASP A 53 -9.07 13.30 -17.88
CA ASP A 53 -9.42 11.90 -17.65
C ASP A 53 -8.82 11.39 -16.34
N ILE A 54 -7.55 11.71 -16.08
CA ILE A 54 -6.86 11.35 -14.84
C ILE A 54 -7.58 11.96 -13.61
N ARG A 55 -7.94 13.25 -13.67
CA ARG A 55 -8.69 13.93 -12.60
C ARG A 55 -10.05 13.28 -12.38
N ASN A 56 -10.76 12.94 -13.45
CA ASN A 56 -12.05 12.26 -13.38
C ASN A 56 -11.93 10.89 -12.71
N ILE A 57 -10.97 10.05 -13.11
CA ILE A 57 -10.74 8.73 -12.51
C ILE A 57 -10.41 8.88 -11.01
N LYS A 58 -9.50 9.79 -10.67
CA LYS A 58 -9.14 10.07 -9.27
C LYS A 58 -10.35 10.57 -8.47
N SER A 59 -11.22 11.41 -9.06
CA SER A 59 -12.42 11.91 -8.37
C SER A 59 -13.40 10.78 -8.04
N VAL A 60 -13.56 9.82 -8.93
CA VAL A 60 -14.38 8.62 -8.68
C VAL A 60 -13.80 7.80 -7.54
N TYR A 61 -12.48 7.57 -7.54
CA TYR A 61 -11.80 6.83 -6.47
C TYR A 61 -11.97 7.53 -5.10
N PHE A 62 -11.74 8.85 -5.02
CA PHE A 62 -11.95 9.60 -3.79
C PHE A 62 -13.43 9.66 -3.38
N GLY A 63 -14.35 9.64 -4.34
CA GLY A 63 -15.78 9.48 -4.06
C GLY A 63 -16.10 8.15 -3.38
N MET A 64 -15.47 7.05 -3.82
CA MET A 64 -15.58 5.74 -3.15
C MET A 64 -14.96 5.77 -1.76
N CYS A 65 -13.81 6.44 -1.57
CA CYS A 65 -13.21 6.63 -0.24
C CYS A 65 -14.17 7.38 0.71
N ALA A 66 -14.84 8.42 0.23
CA ALA A 66 -15.82 9.16 1.02
C ALA A 66 -17.05 8.29 1.40
N GLU A 67 -17.50 7.41 0.52
CA GLU A 67 -18.56 6.45 0.82
C GLU A 67 -18.13 5.43 1.89
N VAL A 68 -16.89 4.93 1.80
CA VAL A 68 -16.32 4.04 2.83
C VAL A 68 -16.26 4.75 4.17
N ASP A 69 -15.80 6.00 4.22
CA ASP A 69 -15.73 6.81 5.44
C ASP A 69 -17.12 7.00 6.09
N ASP A 70 -18.15 7.34 5.28
CA ASP A 70 -19.53 7.44 5.77
C ASP A 70 -20.03 6.12 6.38
N ASN A 71 -19.74 4.98 5.75
CA ASN A 71 -20.13 3.67 6.26
C ASN A 71 -19.37 3.30 7.55
N ILE A 72 -18.10 3.63 7.67
CA ILE A 72 -17.34 3.49 8.93
C ILE A 72 -17.99 4.36 10.01
N GLY A 73 -18.39 5.59 9.68
CA GLY A 73 -19.12 6.47 10.60
C GLY A 73 -20.39 5.82 11.14
N LYS A 74 -21.19 5.15 10.31
CA LYS A 74 -22.40 4.41 10.71
C LYS A 74 -22.08 3.24 11.65
N ILE A 75 -21.00 2.50 11.39
CA ILE A 75 -20.54 1.41 12.27
C ILE A 75 -20.17 1.97 13.65
N ILE A 76 -19.38 3.04 13.69
CA ILE A 76 -18.98 3.69 14.96
C ILE A 76 -20.19 4.21 15.73
N GLN A 77 -21.16 4.85 15.06
CA GLN A 77 -22.41 5.30 15.67
C GLN A 77 -23.19 4.11 16.26
N THR A 78 -23.24 2.98 15.57
CA THR A 78 -23.90 1.76 16.06
C THR A 78 -23.23 1.21 17.31
N LEU A 79 -21.89 1.18 17.36
CA LEU A 79 -21.14 0.80 18.56
C LEU A 79 -21.44 1.73 19.73
N LYS A 80 -21.46 3.03 19.51
CA LYS A 80 -21.80 4.05 20.53
C LYS A 80 -23.24 3.87 21.05
N LYS A 81 -24.20 3.73 20.15
CA LYS A 81 -25.63 3.52 20.50
C LYS A 81 -25.83 2.28 21.37
N ASN A 82 -25.11 1.21 21.06
CA ASN A 82 -25.20 -0.06 21.79
C ASN A 82 -24.25 -0.14 23.01
N LYS A 83 -23.55 0.95 23.35
CA LYS A 83 -22.60 1.02 24.48
C LYS A 83 -21.42 0.04 24.37
N HIS A 84 -21.03 -0.31 23.16
CA HIS A 84 -19.88 -1.19 22.89
C HIS A 84 -18.61 -0.41 22.56
N TYR A 85 -18.73 0.87 22.18
CA TYR A 85 -17.59 1.68 21.73
C TYR A 85 -16.46 1.74 22.76
N GLU A 86 -16.80 1.90 24.04
CA GLU A 86 -15.84 2.00 25.15
C GLU A 86 -15.19 0.66 25.52
N ASN A 87 -15.57 -0.43 24.87
CA ASN A 87 -15.00 -1.77 25.08
C ASN A 87 -14.64 -2.46 23.74
N THR A 88 -14.40 -1.66 22.70
CA THR A 88 -14.07 -2.20 21.38
C THR A 88 -12.83 -1.51 20.83
N MET A 89 -11.78 -2.29 20.56
CA MET A 89 -10.67 -1.85 19.75
C MET A 89 -11.13 -1.79 18.28
N ILE A 90 -10.82 -0.69 17.58
CA ILE A 90 -11.13 -0.56 16.16
C ILE A 90 -9.81 -0.39 15.41
N VAL A 91 -9.58 -1.24 14.41
CA VAL A 91 -8.41 -1.15 13.53
C VAL A 91 -8.92 -0.89 12.11
N PHE A 92 -8.53 0.25 11.55
CA PHE A 92 -8.77 0.60 10.15
C PHE A 92 -7.45 0.53 9.40
N THR A 93 -7.44 -0.26 8.33
CA THR A 93 -6.29 -0.43 7.43
C THR A 93 -6.76 -0.86 6.04
N SER A 94 -5.83 -1.06 5.13
CA SER A 94 -6.05 -1.62 3.79
C SER A 94 -5.10 -2.78 3.57
N ASP A 95 -5.42 -3.67 2.62
CA ASP A 95 -4.55 -4.75 2.16
C ASP A 95 -3.39 -4.23 1.31
N HIS A 96 -3.62 -3.22 0.48
CA HIS A 96 -2.64 -2.53 -0.35
C HIS A 96 -3.09 -1.09 -0.65
N GLY A 97 -2.22 -0.31 -1.22
CA GLY A 97 -2.51 1.03 -1.71
C GLY A 97 -2.99 1.03 -3.16
N GLU A 98 -2.99 2.20 -3.80
CA GLU A 98 -3.42 2.42 -5.18
C GLU A 98 -2.54 3.49 -5.83
N MET A 99 -2.01 3.21 -7.03
CA MET A 99 -1.08 4.11 -7.74
C MET A 99 -1.76 5.38 -8.26
N LEU A 100 -3.00 5.31 -8.71
CA LEU A 100 -3.78 6.46 -9.21
C LEU A 100 -3.04 7.35 -10.23
N GLY A 101 -2.26 6.74 -11.11
CA GLY A 101 -1.46 7.42 -12.12
C GLY A 101 -0.04 7.82 -11.68
N GLU A 102 0.30 7.65 -10.40
CA GLU A 102 1.67 7.88 -9.92
C GLU A 102 2.67 7.04 -10.72
N ASN A 103 3.77 7.67 -11.15
CA ASN A 103 4.75 7.01 -12.02
C ASN A 103 4.10 6.32 -13.23
N ARG A 104 3.05 6.93 -13.80
CA ARG A 104 2.27 6.42 -14.96
C ARG A 104 1.68 5.03 -14.76
N GLN A 105 1.44 4.63 -13.51
CA GLN A 105 0.91 3.33 -13.16
C GLN A 105 -0.45 3.45 -12.46
N TRP A 106 -1.23 2.38 -12.60
CA TRP A 106 -2.54 2.21 -11.98
C TRP A 106 -2.57 0.86 -11.26
N GLY A 107 -3.40 0.76 -10.22
CA GLY A 107 -3.43 -0.45 -9.41
C GLY A 107 -2.28 -0.50 -8.41
N LYS A 108 -1.71 -1.68 -8.19
CA LYS A 108 -0.85 -1.98 -7.03
C LYS A 108 0.41 -2.78 -7.37
N LEU A 109 1.02 -2.54 -8.50
CA LEU A 109 2.18 -3.32 -8.94
C LEU A 109 3.51 -2.68 -8.52
N GLY A 110 4.58 -3.49 -8.55
CA GLY A 110 5.96 -3.02 -8.40
C GLY A 110 6.39 -2.83 -6.94
N TRP A 111 7.06 -1.70 -6.66
CA TRP A 111 7.73 -1.43 -5.39
C TRP A 111 7.47 0.00 -4.87
N TRP A 112 6.44 0.65 -5.35
CA TRP A 112 6.14 2.04 -5.04
C TRP A 112 5.43 2.23 -3.70
N ASP A 113 5.76 3.32 -3.01
CA ASP A 113 5.12 3.65 -1.74
C ASP A 113 3.59 3.79 -1.89
N ALA A 114 3.09 4.29 -3.03
CA ALA A 114 1.66 4.38 -3.29
C ALA A 114 0.95 3.01 -3.29
N SER A 115 1.65 1.93 -3.65
CA SER A 115 1.11 0.56 -3.60
C SER A 115 1.23 -0.10 -2.21
N PHE A 116 2.27 0.23 -1.44
CA PHE A 116 2.62 -0.52 -0.23
C PHE A 116 2.51 0.28 1.06
N ARG A 117 2.45 1.61 1.01
CA ARG A 117 2.21 2.46 2.18
C ARG A 117 0.72 2.61 2.42
N ILE A 118 0.17 1.71 3.23
CA ILE A 118 -1.26 1.66 3.57
C ILE A 118 -1.58 2.50 4.82
N PRO A 119 -2.84 2.93 5.00
CA PRO A 119 -3.28 3.58 6.22
C PRO A 119 -3.29 2.59 7.39
N LEU A 120 -3.02 3.09 8.59
CA LEU A 120 -3.25 2.37 9.83
C LEU A 120 -3.78 3.33 10.89
N ILE A 121 -5.02 3.15 11.31
CA ILE A 121 -5.66 3.89 12.38
C ILE A 121 -6.12 2.88 13.42
N ILE A 122 -5.69 3.06 14.68
CA ILE A 122 -6.07 2.18 15.79
C ILE A 122 -6.75 3.02 16.85
N HIS A 123 -8.01 2.71 17.11
CA HIS A 123 -8.73 3.21 18.29
C HIS A 123 -8.63 2.18 19.42
N ILE A 124 -8.13 2.61 20.57
CA ILE A 124 -8.11 1.84 21.81
C ILE A 124 -8.89 2.63 22.85
N PRO A 125 -9.91 2.04 23.51
CA PRO A 125 -10.67 2.73 24.55
C PRO A 125 -9.76 3.28 25.65
N GLY A 126 -9.99 4.55 25.99
CA GLY A 126 -9.21 5.25 27.02
C GLY A 126 -7.88 5.85 26.57
N GLU A 127 -7.38 5.51 25.40
CA GLU A 127 -6.16 6.14 24.86
C GLU A 127 -6.49 7.49 24.19
N LYS A 128 -5.51 8.42 24.26
CA LYS A 128 -5.64 9.74 23.63
C LYS A 128 -5.24 9.68 22.16
N GLU A 129 -5.85 10.57 21.38
CA GLU A 129 -5.46 10.79 19.99
C GLU A 129 -3.98 11.20 19.91
N GLN A 130 -3.25 10.56 19.02
CA GLN A 130 -1.86 10.86 18.71
C GLN A 130 -1.50 10.44 17.30
N ARG A 131 -0.48 11.07 16.72
CA ARG A 131 0.11 10.66 15.44
C ARG A 131 1.49 10.05 15.69
N ILE A 132 1.65 8.80 15.26
CA ILE A 132 2.87 8.01 15.44
C ILE A 132 3.59 7.93 14.09
N ASN A 133 4.87 8.35 14.06
CA ASN A 133 5.69 8.39 12.84
C ASN A 133 6.70 7.23 12.75
N ASN A 134 6.48 6.18 13.52
CA ASN A 134 7.28 4.96 13.47
C ASN A 134 6.89 4.12 12.25
N PHE A 135 7.83 3.34 11.75
CA PHE A 135 7.50 2.30 10.79
C PHE A 135 6.66 1.22 11.46
N THR A 136 5.61 0.81 10.75
CA THR A 136 4.73 -0.29 11.09
C THR A 136 4.48 -1.14 9.85
N GLU A 137 4.15 -2.40 10.05
CA GLU A 137 3.85 -3.35 8.97
C GLU A 137 2.52 -4.06 9.27
N SER A 138 1.85 -4.57 8.24
CA SER A 138 0.58 -5.30 8.42
C SER A 138 0.70 -6.50 9.35
N VAL A 139 1.88 -7.13 9.41
CA VAL A 139 2.18 -8.24 10.33
C VAL A 139 2.15 -7.82 11.81
N ASP A 140 2.22 -6.52 12.12
CA ASP A 140 2.15 -5.99 13.49
C ASP A 140 0.70 -5.92 14.03
N ILE A 141 -0.31 -6.01 13.16
CA ILE A 141 -1.71 -5.84 13.55
C ILE A 141 -2.18 -6.99 14.44
N ALA A 142 -1.95 -8.23 14.02
CA ALA A 142 -2.38 -9.39 14.79
C ALA A 142 -1.72 -9.48 16.19
N PRO A 143 -0.39 -9.29 16.35
CA PRO A 143 0.24 -9.20 17.67
C PRO A 143 -0.34 -8.07 18.53
N THR A 144 -0.67 -6.92 17.92
CA THR A 144 -1.28 -5.78 18.63
C THR A 144 -2.65 -6.13 19.18
N ILE A 145 -3.48 -6.85 18.42
CA ILE A 145 -4.80 -7.31 18.87
C ILE A 145 -4.65 -8.31 20.01
N LEU A 146 -3.74 -9.29 19.89
CA LEU A 146 -3.52 -10.28 20.96
C LEU A 146 -3.01 -9.63 22.24
N ASP A 147 -2.09 -8.66 22.15
CA ASP A 147 -1.57 -7.93 23.31
C ASP A 147 -2.67 -7.10 23.99
N TRP A 148 -3.54 -6.45 23.21
CA TRP A 148 -4.70 -5.74 23.76
C TRP A 148 -5.70 -6.66 24.47
N LEU A 149 -5.85 -7.89 23.97
CA LEU A 149 -6.70 -8.94 24.58
C LEU A 149 -6.00 -9.68 25.73
N GLU A 150 -4.79 -9.25 26.13
CA GLU A 150 -3.96 -9.92 27.15
C GLU A 150 -3.69 -11.39 26.83
N THR A 151 -3.65 -11.72 25.55
CA THR A 151 -3.42 -13.07 25.05
C THR A 151 -1.97 -13.24 24.62
N LYS A 152 -1.40 -14.43 24.83
CA LYS A 152 0.00 -14.71 24.48
C LYS A 152 0.21 -14.60 22.98
N ILE A 153 1.18 -13.78 22.58
CA ILE A 153 1.65 -13.68 21.20
C ILE A 153 2.55 -14.88 20.89
N PRO A 154 2.34 -15.60 19.78
CA PRO A 154 3.24 -16.67 19.36
C PRO A 154 4.67 -16.14 19.14
N THR A 155 5.67 -16.91 19.58
CA THR A 155 7.07 -16.49 19.55
C THR A 155 7.74 -16.61 18.18
N ASP A 156 7.10 -17.29 17.25
CA ASP A 156 7.53 -17.51 15.86
C ASP A 156 6.95 -16.47 14.89
N TRP A 157 6.18 -15.48 15.39
CA TRP A 157 5.65 -14.40 14.57
C TRP A 157 6.69 -13.30 14.35
N ASN A 158 6.77 -12.79 13.12
CA ASN A 158 7.68 -11.70 12.74
C ASN A 158 7.18 -10.32 13.16
N GLY A 159 5.86 -10.16 13.31
CA GLY A 159 5.24 -8.92 13.75
C GLY A 159 5.41 -8.66 15.24
N GLN A 160 5.34 -7.41 15.64
CA GLN A 160 5.41 -6.98 17.06
C GLN A 160 4.20 -6.14 17.44
N SER A 161 3.80 -6.20 18.72
CA SER A 161 2.71 -5.38 19.24
C SER A 161 3.05 -3.89 19.14
N LEU A 162 2.09 -3.09 18.71
CA LEU A 162 2.17 -1.63 18.70
C LEU A 162 1.66 -1.00 20.01
N ILE A 163 1.08 -1.78 20.93
CA ILE A 163 0.58 -1.28 22.22
C ILE A 163 1.64 -0.50 23.01
N PRO A 164 2.91 -0.94 23.12
CA PRO A 164 3.92 -0.19 23.84
C PRO A 164 4.22 1.17 23.22
N ILE A 165 4.18 1.29 21.89
CA ILE A 165 4.39 2.57 21.20
C ILE A 165 3.19 3.48 21.41
N ILE A 166 1.97 2.96 21.32
CA ILE A 166 0.72 3.68 21.55
C ILE A 166 0.65 4.21 22.99
N LYS A 167 1.05 3.40 23.97
CA LYS A 167 1.05 3.77 25.39
C LYS A 167 2.29 4.58 25.82
N ASN A 168 3.11 5.05 24.88
CA ASN A 168 4.36 5.76 25.17
C ASN A 168 5.27 5.04 26.17
N SER A 169 5.38 3.70 26.02
CA SER A 169 6.21 2.84 26.85
C SER A 169 7.48 2.39 26.11
N PRO A 170 8.45 3.30 25.89
CA PRO A 170 9.58 3.08 24.97
C PRO A 170 10.52 1.95 25.37
N HIS A 171 10.45 1.50 26.63
CA HIS A 171 11.31 0.42 27.14
C HIS A 171 10.88 -0.98 26.71
N LYS A 172 9.72 -1.13 26.06
CA LYS A 172 9.17 -2.44 25.67
C LYS A 172 9.31 -2.78 24.19
N THR A 173 9.62 -1.81 23.34
CA THR A 173 9.88 -2.03 21.90
C THR A 173 10.89 -1.05 21.37
N SER A 174 11.82 -1.51 20.53
CA SER A 174 12.63 -0.63 19.70
C SER A 174 11.82 -0.21 18.45
N PRO A 175 11.83 1.07 18.09
CA PRO A 175 11.24 1.50 16.83
C PRO A 175 11.91 0.77 15.65
N LYS A 176 11.12 0.33 14.68
CA LYS A 176 11.68 -0.21 13.44
C LYS A 176 12.43 0.90 12.70
N GLU A 177 13.65 0.62 12.27
CA GLU A 177 14.44 1.54 11.44
C GLU A 177 14.11 1.40 9.96
N TYR A 178 13.53 0.26 9.58
CA TYR A 178 13.11 -0.06 8.22
C TYR A 178 11.90 -0.98 8.24
N VAL A 179 11.26 -1.11 7.08
CA VAL A 179 10.24 -2.12 6.78
C VAL A 179 10.68 -2.94 5.59
N ILE A 180 10.18 -4.18 5.53
CA ILE A 180 10.44 -5.10 4.43
C ILE A 180 9.11 -5.54 3.84
N PHE A 181 9.06 -5.63 2.52
CA PHE A 181 7.95 -6.27 1.83
C PHE A 181 8.45 -7.00 0.59
N ASP A 182 7.74 -8.02 0.21
CA ASP A 182 8.04 -8.86 -0.94
C ASP A 182 6.92 -8.77 -1.97
N TYR A 183 7.27 -8.95 -3.24
CA TYR A 183 6.31 -9.02 -4.33
C TYR A 183 6.71 -10.15 -5.28
N ASP A 184 5.77 -11.07 -5.50
CA ASP A 184 5.92 -12.19 -6.44
C ASP A 184 5.30 -11.79 -7.78
N PHE A 185 6.08 -11.82 -8.85
CA PHE A 185 5.63 -11.46 -10.18
C PHE A 185 5.52 -12.66 -11.14
N ARG A 186 5.35 -13.89 -10.63
CA ARG A 186 5.18 -15.08 -11.46
C ARG A 186 3.88 -15.11 -12.25
N GLU A 187 2.85 -14.45 -11.75
CA GLU A 187 1.49 -14.62 -12.26
C GLU A 187 1.08 -13.60 -13.32
N ASN A 188 0.16 -14.03 -14.18
CA ASN A 188 -0.63 -13.27 -15.16
C ASN A 188 0.13 -12.31 -16.08
N HIS A 189 0.47 -11.13 -15.60
CA HIS A 189 0.99 -10.03 -16.43
C HIS A 189 2.45 -10.20 -16.82
N TYR A 190 3.19 -11.04 -16.11
CA TYR A 190 4.63 -11.22 -16.33
C TYR A 190 4.98 -12.56 -16.98
N THR A 191 4.00 -13.37 -17.36
CA THR A 191 4.25 -14.72 -17.90
C THR A 191 5.16 -14.69 -19.13
N SER A 192 4.95 -13.74 -20.04
CA SER A 192 5.79 -13.56 -21.22
C SER A 192 7.21 -13.11 -20.86
N PHE A 193 7.33 -12.18 -19.90
CA PHE A 193 8.62 -11.70 -19.41
C PHE A 193 9.43 -12.82 -18.74
N VAL A 194 8.81 -13.56 -17.85
CA VAL A 194 9.41 -14.70 -17.14
C VAL A 194 9.93 -15.74 -18.14
N LYS A 195 9.11 -16.11 -19.13
CA LYS A 195 9.50 -17.06 -20.21
C LYS A 195 10.64 -16.52 -21.07
N ASN A 196 10.56 -15.24 -21.48
CA ASN A 196 11.57 -14.64 -22.35
C ASN A 196 12.93 -14.45 -21.67
N LYS A 197 12.94 -14.37 -20.33
CA LYS A 197 14.15 -14.25 -19.51
C LYS A 197 14.61 -15.59 -18.95
N ASP A 198 13.88 -16.67 -19.20
CA ASP A 198 14.15 -18.02 -18.66
C ASP A 198 14.36 -18.02 -17.14
N LEU A 199 13.50 -17.25 -16.42
CA LEU A 199 13.57 -17.14 -14.97
C LEU A 199 12.96 -18.36 -14.32
N ALA A 200 13.66 -18.93 -13.34
CA ALA A 200 13.13 -19.94 -12.47
C ALA A 200 12.05 -19.36 -11.52
N PRO A 201 11.10 -20.15 -11.02
CA PRO A 201 10.04 -19.65 -10.13
C PRO A 201 10.56 -18.88 -8.91
N GLU A 202 11.65 -19.31 -8.32
CA GLU A 202 12.32 -18.67 -7.17
C GLU A 202 13.00 -17.34 -7.51
N GLU A 203 13.21 -17.06 -8.79
CA GLU A 203 13.80 -15.82 -9.29
C GLU A 203 12.74 -14.75 -9.63
N CYS A 204 11.46 -15.15 -9.63
CA CYS A 204 10.34 -14.29 -10.02
C CYS A 204 9.76 -13.50 -8.83
N ASN A 205 10.62 -13.01 -7.95
CA ASN A 205 10.23 -12.20 -6.82
C ASN A 205 11.17 -11.00 -6.67
N LEU A 206 10.72 -10.04 -5.89
CA LEU A 206 11.54 -8.94 -5.42
C LEU A 206 11.31 -8.73 -3.93
N SER A 207 12.36 -8.29 -3.23
CA SER A 207 12.29 -7.88 -1.83
C SER A 207 12.67 -6.42 -1.72
N VAL A 208 11.93 -5.66 -0.94
CA VAL A 208 12.17 -4.23 -0.74
C VAL A 208 12.50 -3.96 0.71
N ILE A 209 13.62 -3.26 0.95
CA ILE A 209 13.92 -2.64 2.24
C ILE A 209 13.68 -1.14 2.11
N ARG A 210 12.82 -0.58 2.95
CA ARG A 210 12.47 0.84 2.98
C ARG A 210 12.85 1.45 4.32
N THR A 211 13.82 2.35 4.33
CA THR A 211 14.19 3.21 5.46
C THR A 211 13.55 4.59 5.29
N LYS A 212 13.73 5.51 6.25
CA LYS A 212 13.27 6.90 6.10
C LYS A 212 13.92 7.63 4.92
N LYS A 213 15.14 7.23 4.54
CA LYS A 213 15.95 7.91 3.53
C LYS A 213 16.09 7.12 2.23
N TRP A 214 16.15 5.81 2.30
CA TRP A 214 16.50 4.95 1.18
C TRP A 214 15.45 3.88 0.96
N LYS A 215 15.27 3.47 -0.30
CA LYS A 215 14.51 2.29 -0.70
C LYS A 215 15.39 1.46 -1.62
N TYR A 216 15.70 0.23 -1.21
CA TYR A 216 16.45 -0.74 -1.98
C TYR A 216 15.53 -1.86 -2.43
N VAL A 217 15.53 -2.14 -3.73
CA VAL A 217 14.75 -3.24 -4.34
C VAL A 217 15.74 -4.29 -4.80
N HIS A 218 15.65 -5.45 -4.22
CA HIS A 218 16.45 -6.62 -4.56
C HIS A 218 15.67 -7.53 -5.50
N PHE A 219 16.35 -8.03 -6.52
CA PHE A 219 15.86 -9.08 -7.41
C PHE A 219 16.90 -10.22 -7.39
N PRO A 220 16.50 -11.50 -7.26
CA PRO A 220 17.46 -12.62 -7.24
C PRO A 220 18.35 -12.67 -8.48
N SER A 221 17.79 -12.42 -9.69
CA SER A 221 18.51 -12.61 -10.96
C SER A 221 18.46 -11.39 -11.88
N LEU A 222 18.00 -10.23 -11.38
CA LEU A 222 17.96 -8.99 -12.14
C LEU A 222 18.70 -7.88 -11.39
N PRO A 223 19.10 -6.79 -12.06
CA PRO A 223 19.78 -5.68 -11.39
C PRO A 223 18.94 -5.10 -10.24
N PRO A 224 19.55 -4.74 -9.12
CA PRO A 224 18.83 -4.08 -8.04
C PRO A 224 18.54 -2.62 -8.36
N LEU A 225 17.59 -2.02 -7.62
CA LEU A 225 17.27 -0.59 -7.69
C LEU A 225 17.51 0.07 -6.33
N LEU A 226 17.98 1.33 -6.35
CA LEU A 226 18.14 2.17 -5.17
C LEU A 226 17.53 3.55 -5.44
N PHE A 227 16.63 3.98 -4.54
CA PHE A 227 15.94 5.28 -4.58
C PHE A 227 16.23 6.08 -3.32
#